data_31e0bf1d7b70aaed10bf9e367c453bff
#
_entry.id   31e0bf1d7b70aaed10bf9e367c453bff
#
_cell.length_a   1.000
_cell.length_b   1.000
_cell.length_c   1.000
_cell.angle_alpha   90.00
_cell.angle_beta   90.00
_cell.angle_gamma   90.00
#
_symmetry.space_group_name_H-M   'P 1'
#
loop_
_entity.id
_entity.type
_entity.pdbx_description
1 polymer ?
#
loop_
_entity_poly.entity_id
_entity_poly.type
_entity_poly.pdbx_seq_one_letter_code
_entity_poly.pdbx_strand_id
1 'polypeptide(L)'
;MNDPASPNALSANLPGPAANQALLEGQLLAPLDYRVTSTGRPVLFFELEHLSCHEEPDSALRLEARMPVMALGELADRCRTLMPGCTLRVTGRLNQKRWVRDGKVRWGRLELVAMEIRMLCAPESA
;
A
#
# COMPACT_ATOMS: atom_id res chain seq x y z
N MET A 1 22.14 14.45 -20.93
CA MET A 1 21.68 14.22 -19.57
C MET A 1 20.38 14.94 -19.33
N ASN A 2 19.44 14.28 -18.79
CA ASN A 2 18.16 14.90 -18.55
C ASN A 2 18.16 15.59 -17.21
N ASP A 3 18.34 16.88 -17.27
CA ASP A 3 18.32 17.69 -16.07
C ASP A 3 16.90 17.71 -15.52
N PRO A 4 16.73 17.53 -14.22
CA PRO A 4 15.41 17.65 -13.62
C PRO A 4 14.73 18.98 -13.91
N ALA A 5 15.52 20.01 -14.14
CA ALA A 5 14.98 21.31 -14.48
C ALA A 5 14.69 21.45 -15.97
N SER A 6 14.95 20.44 -16.77
CA SER A 6 14.70 20.54 -18.19
C SER A 6 13.20 20.67 -18.45
N PRO A 7 12.82 21.31 -19.56
CA PRO A 7 11.41 21.42 -19.92
C PRO A 7 10.74 20.06 -20.02
N ASN A 8 11.49 19.02 -20.40
CA ASN A 8 10.91 17.69 -20.50
C ASN A 8 10.48 17.12 -19.16
N ALA A 9 11.18 17.49 -18.10
CA ALA A 9 10.82 17.03 -16.77
C ALA A 9 9.51 17.63 -16.29
N LEU A 10 9.13 18.78 -16.84
CA LEU A 10 7.90 19.46 -16.48
C LEU A 10 6.80 19.25 -17.50
N SER A 11 7.07 18.48 -18.55
CA SER A 11 6.10 18.26 -19.60
C SER A 11 4.92 17.48 -19.08
N ALA A 12 3.75 17.99 -19.36
CA ALA A 12 2.52 17.32 -18.99
C ALA A 12 2.07 16.31 -20.03
N ASN A 13 2.88 16.03 -21.00
CA ASN A 13 2.53 15.04 -22.01
C ASN A 13 2.64 13.66 -21.43
N LEU A 14 1.69 13.34 -20.70
CA LEU A 14 1.56 12.03 -20.16
C LEU A 14 0.83 11.17 -21.13
N PRO A 15 0.87 9.98 -20.92
CA PRO A 15 1.57 9.23 -19.94
C PRO A 15 2.35 8.14 -20.58
N GLY A 16 3.54 8.09 -20.21
CA GLY A 16 4.16 6.82 -20.26
C GLY A 16 4.05 6.22 -18.89
N PRO A 17 4.67 5.08 -18.67
CA PRO A 17 4.76 4.52 -17.35
C PRO A 17 5.51 5.49 -16.44
N ALA A 18 4.89 5.89 -15.36
CA ALA A 18 5.52 6.71 -14.34
C ALA A 18 5.89 5.82 -13.15
N ALA A 19 6.98 6.16 -12.50
CA ALA A 19 7.40 5.41 -11.34
C ALA A 19 6.36 5.54 -10.22
N ASN A 20 5.96 4.41 -9.69
CA ASN A 20 5.04 4.35 -8.55
C ASN A 20 5.38 3.10 -7.77
N GLN A 21 6.18 3.28 -6.73
CA GLN A 21 6.70 2.17 -5.95
C GLN A 21 6.64 2.52 -4.49
N ALA A 22 6.18 1.58 -3.68
CA ALA A 22 6.13 1.76 -2.25
C ALA A 22 6.52 0.45 -1.58
N LEU A 23 7.25 0.58 -0.49
CA LEU A 23 7.61 -0.54 0.36
C LEU A 23 7.32 -0.13 1.78
N LEU A 24 6.55 -0.95 2.48
CA LEU A 24 6.18 -0.66 3.86
C LEU A 24 6.22 -1.94 4.68
N GLU A 25 6.80 -1.85 5.86
CA GLU A 25 6.78 -2.95 6.82
C GLU A 25 5.92 -2.57 8.00
N GLY A 26 5.18 -3.55 8.53
CA GLY A 26 4.35 -3.29 9.67
C GLY A 26 3.59 -4.53 10.10
N GLN A 27 2.72 -4.35 11.08
CA GLN A 27 1.92 -5.44 11.61
C GLN A 27 0.56 -5.49 10.92
N LEU A 28 0.14 -6.69 10.60
CA LEU A 28 -1.17 -6.93 10.03
C LEU A 28 -2.23 -6.72 11.09
N LEU A 29 -3.15 -5.81 10.83
CA LEU A 29 -4.28 -5.54 11.70
C LEU A 29 -5.50 -6.34 11.27
N ALA A 30 -6.26 -6.81 12.24
CA ALA A 30 -7.56 -7.42 11.97
C ALA A 30 -8.57 -6.32 11.65
N PRO A 31 -9.62 -6.62 10.86
CA PRO A 31 -9.87 -7.88 10.18
C PRO A 31 -9.24 -7.94 8.79
N LEU A 32 -9.09 -9.17 8.29
CA LEU A 32 -8.82 -9.36 6.87
C LEU A 32 -10.17 -9.52 6.17
N ASP A 33 -10.35 -8.77 5.11
CA ASP A 33 -11.60 -8.78 4.34
C ASP A 33 -11.32 -9.43 2.98
N TYR A 34 -11.73 -10.68 2.85
CA TYR A 34 -11.55 -11.44 1.62
C TYR A 34 -12.86 -11.50 0.86
N ARG A 35 -12.82 -11.15 -0.41
CA ARG A 35 -13.99 -11.17 -1.27
C ARG A 35 -13.64 -11.73 -2.64
N VAL A 36 -14.67 -12.22 -3.33
CA VAL A 36 -14.53 -12.64 -4.72
C VAL A 36 -15.43 -11.72 -5.53
N THR A 37 -14.87 -11.11 -6.55
CA THR A 37 -15.63 -10.20 -7.42
C THR A 37 -16.64 -10.96 -8.26
N SER A 38 -17.56 -10.25 -8.90
CA SER A 38 -18.57 -10.86 -9.76
C SER A 38 -17.95 -11.64 -10.92
N THR A 39 -16.73 -11.33 -11.30
CA THR A 39 -16.01 -12.06 -12.34
C THR A 39 -15.15 -13.20 -11.79
N GLY A 40 -15.26 -13.48 -10.50
CA GLY A 40 -14.53 -14.58 -9.88
C GLY A 40 -13.12 -14.25 -9.42
N ARG A 41 -12.76 -12.98 -9.37
CA ARG A 41 -11.42 -12.58 -9.00
C ARG A 41 -11.31 -12.37 -7.49
N PRO A 42 -10.36 -13.03 -6.82
CA PRO A 42 -10.15 -12.80 -5.39
C PRO A 42 -9.58 -11.40 -5.11
N VAL A 43 -10.05 -10.80 -4.03
CA VAL A 43 -9.54 -9.52 -3.53
C VAL A 43 -9.44 -9.63 -2.02
N LEU A 44 -8.32 -9.19 -1.48
CA LEU A 44 -8.07 -9.17 -0.05
C LEU A 44 -7.74 -7.75 0.39
N PHE A 45 -8.45 -7.28 1.40
CA PHE A 45 -8.19 -5.97 2.02
C PHE A 45 -7.77 -6.15 3.46
N PHE A 46 -6.77 -5.41 3.88
CA PHE A 46 -6.39 -5.33 5.29
C PHE A 46 -5.66 -4.03 5.54
N GLU A 47 -5.39 -3.74 6.81
CA GLU A 47 -4.58 -2.59 7.17
C GLU A 47 -3.25 -3.05 7.75
N LEU A 48 -2.20 -2.32 7.42
CA LEU A 48 -0.87 -2.54 7.93
C LEU A 48 -0.52 -1.38 8.86
N GLU A 49 -0.12 -1.70 10.08
CA GLU A 49 0.29 -0.67 11.02
C GLU A 49 1.80 -0.57 11.04
N HIS A 50 2.30 0.57 10.62
CA HIS A 50 3.73 0.84 10.55
C HIS A 50 4.17 1.72 11.71
N LEU A 51 5.29 1.38 12.27
CA LEU A 51 5.94 2.18 13.29
C LEU A 51 7.45 2.12 13.07
N SER A 52 8.07 3.27 12.94
CA SER A 52 9.52 3.37 12.83
C SER A 52 10.00 4.64 13.48
N CYS A 53 11.30 4.77 13.55
CA CYS A 53 11.91 5.95 14.12
C CYS A 53 12.96 6.47 13.14
N HIS A 54 12.90 7.76 12.89
CA HIS A 54 13.91 8.43 12.08
C HIS A 54 14.76 9.28 13.03
N GLU A 55 16.03 8.95 13.13
CA GLU A 55 16.92 9.65 14.04
C GLU A 55 17.66 10.77 13.32
N GLU A 56 17.61 11.94 13.93
CA GLU A 56 18.37 13.09 13.52
C GLU A 56 19.42 13.38 14.59
N PRO A 57 20.48 14.14 14.29
CA PRO A 57 21.53 14.40 15.28
C PRO A 57 21.02 14.96 16.60
N ASP A 58 19.99 15.79 16.54
CA ASP A 58 19.48 16.48 17.74
C ASP A 58 18.11 16.01 18.19
N SER A 59 17.51 15.05 17.49
CA SER A 59 16.17 14.61 17.83
C SER A 59 15.83 13.30 17.15
N ALA A 60 14.76 12.68 17.60
CA ALA A 60 14.21 11.48 16.97
C ALA A 60 12.77 11.78 16.55
N LEU A 61 12.43 11.36 15.35
CA LEU A 61 11.09 11.52 14.84
C LEU A 61 10.43 10.15 14.77
N ARG A 62 9.31 10.00 15.46
CA ARG A 62 8.51 8.77 15.41
C ARG A 62 7.60 8.83 14.19
N LEU A 63 7.67 7.81 13.39
CA LEU A 63 6.85 7.70 12.18
C LEU A 63 5.82 6.61 12.40
N GLU A 64 4.57 6.93 12.13
CA GLU A 64 3.46 6.00 12.27
C GLU A 64 2.56 6.12 11.06
N ALA A 65 2.01 5.00 10.64
CA ALA A 65 1.05 4.99 9.54
C ALA A 65 0.17 3.75 9.63
N ARG A 66 -1.09 3.93 9.29
CA ARG A 66 -1.99 2.81 9.01
C ARG A 66 -2.30 2.86 7.53
N MET A 67 -1.84 1.85 6.83
CA MET A 67 -1.95 1.83 5.38
C MET A 67 -2.92 0.75 4.96
N PRO A 68 -4.00 1.13 4.28
CA PRO A 68 -4.86 0.14 3.64
C PRO A 68 -4.10 -0.57 2.54
N VAL A 69 -4.18 -1.89 2.54
CA VAL A 69 -3.52 -2.74 1.55
C VAL A 69 -4.58 -3.52 0.79
N MET A 70 -4.42 -3.61 -0.52
CA MET A 70 -5.27 -4.41 -1.38
C MET A 70 -4.40 -5.40 -2.13
N ALA A 71 -4.77 -6.68 -2.06
CA ALA A 71 -4.13 -7.72 -2.86
C ALA A 71 -5.15 -8.32 -3.80
N LEU A 72 -4.72 -8.72 -4.98
CA LEU A 72 -5.59 -9.23 -6.03
C LEU A 72 -5.15 -10.61 -6.48
N GLY A 73 -6.12 -11.41 -6.91
CA GLY A 73 -5.86 -12.68 -7.57
C GLY A 73 -5.18 -13.70 -6.68
N GLU A 74 -4.18 -14.35 -7.23
CA GLU A 74 -3.47 -15.43 -6.51
C GLU A 74 -2.82 -14.93 -5.23
N LEU A 75 -2.32 -13.71 -5.23
CA LEU A 75 -1.72 -13.13 -4.02
C LEU A 75 -2.77 -13.00 -2.91
N ALA A 76 -3.97 -12.57 -3.25
CA ALA A 76 -5.08 -12.50 -2.30
C ALA A 76 -5.39 -13.87 -1.71
N ASP A 77 -5.45 -14.89 -2.57
CA ASP A 77 -5.71 -16.26 -2.12
C ASP A 77 -4.64 -16.77 -1.17
N ARG A 78 -3.39 -16.52 -1.49
CA ARG A 78 -2.29 -17.00 -0.66
C ARG A 78 -2.23 -16.30 0.69
N CYS A 79 -2.67 -15.06 0.74
CA CYS A 79 -2.53 -14.25 1.94
C CYS A 79 -3.78 -14.22 2.82
N ARG A 80 -4.87 -14.80 2.37
CA ARG A 80 -6.14 -14.72 3.12
C ARG A 80 -6.11 -15.40 4.48
N THR A 81 -5.15 -16.30 4.69
CA THR A 81 -5.02 -17.03 5.96
C THR A 81 -3.94 -16.45 6.87
N LEU A 82 -3.36 -15.31 6.50
CA LEU A 82 -2.40 -14.66 7.38
C LEU A 82 -3.06 -14.28 8.70
N MET A 83 -2.30 -14.42 9.77
CA MET A 83 -2.80 -14.15 11.11
C MET A 83 -2.55 -12.69 11.49
N PRO A 84 -3.56 -12.01 12.04
CA PRO A 84 -3.34 -10.67 12.59
C PRO A 84 -2.20 -10.67 13.60
N GLY A 85 -1.42 -9.60 13.59
CA GLY A 85 -0.27 -9.47 14.47
C GLY A 85 1.05 -9.91 13.85
N CYS A 86 1.01 -10.63 12.72
CA CYS A 86 2.25 -10.94 12.03
C CYS A 86 2.87 -9.67 11.42
N THR A 87 4.17 -9.68 11.27
CA THR A 87 4.89 -8.57 10.64
C THR A 87 5.10 -8.90 9.17
N LEU A 88 4.71 -7.98 8.33
CA LEU A 88 4.78 -8.14 6.88
C LEU A 88 5.62 -7.06 6.25
N ARG A 89 6.27 -7.42 5.14
CA ARG A 89 6.80 -6.44 4.19
C ARG A 89 5.91 -6.46 2.96
N VAL A 90 5.34 -5.32 2.63
CA VAL A 90 4.48 -5.20 1.46
C VAL A 90 5.16 -4.27 0.46
N THR A 91 5.35 -4.76 -0.74
CA THR A 91 5.87 -3.98 -1.85
C THR A 91 4.76 -3.83 -2.87
N GLY A 92 4.58 -2.65 -3.39
CA GLY A 92 3.54 -2.43 -4.37
C GLY A 92 3.51 -1.01 -4.88
N ARG A 93 2.30 -0.57 -5.20
CA ARG A 93 2.07 0.75 -5.79
C ARG A 93 1.02 1.48 -5.00
N LEU A 94 1.14 2.78 -4.95
CA LEU A 94 0.13 3.60 -4.29
C LEU A 94 -1.00 3.90 -5.25
N ASN A 95 -2.20 3.86 -4.75
CA ASN A 95 -3.40 4.20 -5.50
C ASN A 95 -4.36 4.94 -4.61
N GLN A 96 -5.14 5.80 -5.21
CA GLN A 96 -6.18 6.52 -4.49
C GLN A 96 -7.43 6.47 -5.35
N LYS A 97 -8.51 5.97 -4.80
CA LYS A 97 -9.77 5.91 -5.53
C LYS A 97 -10.29 7.30 -5.80
N ARG A 98 -10.85 7.45 -6.97
CA ARG A 98 -11.42 8.72 -7.40
C ARG A 98 -12.80 8.44 -7.99
N TRP A 99 -13.77 9.22 -7.59
CA TRP A 99 -15.09 9.12 -8.17
C TRP A 99 -15.68 10.52 -8.33
N VAL A 100 -16.70 10.61 -9.17
CA VAL A 100 -17.41 11.87 -9.41
C VAL A 100 -18.81 11.73 -8.88
N ARG A 101 -19.20 12.67 -8.05
CA ARG A 101 -20.57 12.75 -7.53
C ARG A 101 -21.05 14.19 -7.65
N ASP A 102 -22.22 14.36 -8.27
CA ASP A 102 -22.83 15.69 -8.46
C ASP A 102 -21.89 16.67 -9.13
N GLY A 103 -21.14 16.19 -10.13
CA GLY A 103 -20.20 17.03 -10.85
C GLY A 103 -18.92 17.36 -10.10
N LYS A 104 -18.75 16.83 -8.89
CA LYS A 104 -17.56 17.09 -8.09
C LYS A 104 -16.69 15.87 -7.98
N VAL A 105 -15.39 16.07 -8.06
CA VAL A 105 -14.41 15.00 -7.89
C VAL A 105 -14.20 14.75 -6.41
N ARG A 106 -14.27 13.48 -6.02
CA ARG A 106 -14.00 13.05 -4.66
C ARG A 106 -12.84 12.06 -4.68
N TRP A 107 -11.98 12.19 -3.71
CA TRP A 107 -10.85 11.30 -3.54
C TRP A 107 -11.05 10.43 -2.30
N GLY A 108 -10.80 9.15 -2.45
CA GLY A 108 -10.84 8.23 -1.33
C GLY A 108 -9.53 8.17 -0.58
N ARG A 109 -9.38 7.13 0.22
CA ARG A 109 -8.16 6.92 0.99
C ARG A 109 -7.03 6.44 0.07
N LEU A 110 -5.82 6.82 0.44
CA LEU A 110 -4.62 6.26 -0.17
C LEU A 110 -4.56 4.78 0.19
N GLU A 111 -4.20 3.93 -0.76
CA GLU A 111 -4.04 2.50 -0.52
C GLU A 111 -2.78 1.99 -1.20
N LEU A 112 -2.26 0.91 -0.66
CA LEU A 112 -1.11 0.22 -1.24
C LEU A 112 -1.62 -1.01 -1.97
N VAL A 113 -1.47 -1.03 -3.28
CA VAL A 113 -1.83 -2.18 -4.10
C VAL A 113 -0.64 -3.12 -4.10
N ALA A 114 -0.78 -4.23 -3.41
CA ALA A 114 0.34 -5.13 -3.18
C ALA A 114 0.74 -5.88 -4.43
N MET A 115 2.02 -5.92 -4.69
CA MET A 115 2.63 -6.76 -5.71
C MET A 115 3.32 -7.97 -5.08
N GLU A 116 3.86 -7.77 -3.89
CA GLU A 116 4.51 -8.83 -3.13
C GLU A 116 4.25 -8.62 -1.65
N ILE A 117 3.95 -9.70 -0.96
CA ILE A 117 3.77 -9.70 0.49
C ILE A 117 4.67 -10.78 1.06
N ARG A 118 5.52 -10.41 2.01
CA ARG A 118 6.44 -11.33 2.66
C ARG A 118 6.22 -11.26 4.17
N MET A 119 6.05 -12.41 4.78
CA MET A 119 5.97 -12.47 6.24
C MET A 119 7.38 -12.45 6.82
N LEU A 120 7.65 -11.47 7.67
CA LEU A 120 8.94 -11.31 8.31
C LEU A 120 8.97 -11.98 9.68
N CYS A 121 7.84 -11.95 10.37
CA CYS A 121 7.74 -12.47 11.72
C CYS A 121 6.33 -12.94 11.98
N ALA A 122 6.21 -14.12 12.58
CA ALA A 122 4.90 -14.65 12.97
C ALA A 122 4.33 -13.82 14.12
N PRO A 123 2.99 -13.85 14.31
CA PRO A 123 2.41 -13.14 15.45
C PRO A 123 2.95 -13.69 16.76
N GLU A 124 3.10 -12.80 17.73
CA GLU A 124 3.47 -13.26 19.05
C GLU A 124 2.33 -14.09 19.64
N SER A 125 2.69 -15.24 20.19
CA SER A 125 1.69 -16.02 20.91
C SER A 125 1.48 -15.39 22.27
N ALA A 126 0.23 -15.13 22.56
CA ALA A 126 -0.14 -14.56 23.83
C ALA A 126 -0.03 -15.59 24.95
#